data_ad421bdd503e79460a836e19ec9d6538
#
_entry.id   ad421bdd503e79460a836e19ec9d6538
#
_cell.length_a   1.000
_cell.length_b   1.000
_cell.length_c   1.000
_cell.angle_alpha   90.00
_cell.angle_beta   90.00
_cell.angle_gamma   90.00
#
_symmetry.space_group_name_H-M   'P 1'
#
loop_
_entity.id
_entity.type
_entity.pdbx_description
1 polymer ?
#
loop_
_entity_poly.entity_id
_entity_poly.type
_entity_poly.pdbx_seq_one_letter_code
_entity_poly.pdbx_strand_id
1 'polypeptide(L)'
;MQDKVRDLRSALKRLKQMEGQYIETDVEVDPMAELAGVYRYVGAGGTVKRPTKEGPAMVFNNVKGHKDARVAIGVLASRKRVAALLDCKPEELGKKLYHSVDNPIAPVEYQGDAPCQQVVHKVEDPDFNLYDLVPAPTNTPDDAGPYITLGMCYATHPDTGVHDVTIHRLCIQGKDELSIFFTPGARHIGAMAERAEELGQKLPISISIGVDPAIEIGSCFEAPTTPLGYDELSVAGALRNEPVELCKCLTVNEMAIANAEYVIEGEVIPNVRVQEDQNSHTGYAMPEFPGYTGPASSQCWLCLLYTSPSPRDISGSR
;
A
#
# COMPACT_ATOMS: atom_id res chain seq x y z
N MET A 1 26.72 13.56 -4.73
CA MET A 1 26.00 12.29 -4.92
C MET A 1 24.55 12.57 -4.64
N GLN A 2 23.64 12.07 -5.44
CA GLN A 2 22.21 12.18 -5.22
C GLN A 2 21.82 11.26 -4.06
N ASP A 3 20.98 11.71 -3.12
CA ASP A 3 20.57 10.90 -1.99
C ASP A 3 19.83 9.65 -2.51
N LYS A 4 20.12 8.48 -1.96
CA LYS A 4 19.43 7.24 -2.34
C LYS A 4 17.96 7.27 -1.92
N VAL A 5 17.09 6.67 -2.73
CA VAL A 5 15.69 6.44 -2.39
C VAL A 5 15.60 5.13 -1.60
N ARG A 6 15.07 5.20 -0.37
CA ARG A 6 14.96 4.06 0.56
C ARG A 6 13.61 3.97 1.25
N ASP A 7 12.81 5.03 1.14
CA ASP A 7 11.49 5.17 1.72
C ASP A 7 10.68 6.21 0.94
N LEU A 8 9.40 6.37 1.25
CA LEU A 8 8.55 7.37 0.60
C LEU A 8 9.09 8.79 0.77
N ARG A 9 9.65 9.15 1.93
CA ARG A 9 10.14 10.51 2.21
C ARG A 9 11.33 10.88 1.31
N SER A 10 12.27 9.98 1.15
CA SER A 10 13.41 10.18 0.24
C SER A 10 12.98 10.20 -1.22
N ALA A 11 11.95 9.41 -1.59
CA ALA A 11 11.35 9.48 -2.91
C ALA A 11 10.73 10.85 -3.18
N LEU A 12 9.89 11.35 -2.28
CA LEU A 12 9.28 12.69 -2.40
C LEU A 12 10.34 13.80 -2.44
N LYS A 13 11.38 13.70 -1.60
CA LYS A 13 12.52 14.63 -1.63
C LYS A 13 13.21 14.63 -3.00
N ARG A 14 13.39 13.47 -3.62
CA ARG A 14 13.93 13.32 -4.98
C ARG A 14 13.04 14.01 -6.02
N LEU A 15 11.73 13.75 -5.96
CA LEU A 15 10.76 14.33 -6.90
C LEU A 15 10.67 15.85 -6.77
N LYS A 16 10.80 16.40 -5.56
CA LYS A 16 10.81 17.85 -5.31
C LYS A 16 11.97 18.56 -6.00
N GLN A 17 13.07 17.86 -6.29
CA GLN A 17 14.22 18.39 -7.02
C GLN A 17 14.05 18.32 -8.55
N MET A 18 13.01 17.64 -9.03
CA MET A 18 12.76 17.45 -10.46
C MET A 18 11.70 18.46 -10.94
N GLU A 19 12.11 19.34 -11.86
CA GLU A 19 11.22 20.37 -12.42
C GLU A 19 9.92 19.76 -12.99
N GLY A 20 8.79 20.28 -12.56
CA GLY A 20 7.45 19.87 -13.02
C GLY A 20 7.00 18.47 -12.58
N GLN A 21 7.75 17.77 -11.71
CA GLN A 21 7.40 16.42 -11.29
C GLN A 21 6.80 16.32 -9.89
N TYR A 22 6.73 17.43 -9.16
CA TYR A 22 6.23 17.48 -7.79
C TYR A 22 5.52 18.80 -7.50
N ILE A 23 4.39 18.73 -6.81
CA ILE A 23 3.74 19.87 -6.17
C ILE A 23 3.20 19.46 -4.80
N GLU A 24 3.10 20.41 -3.90
CA GLU A 24 2.49 20.22 -2.59
C GLU A 24 1.54 21.39 -2.27
N THR A 25 0.56 21.13 -1.40
CA THR A 25 -0.40 22.14 -0.97
C THR A 25 -0.73 21.99 0.52
N ASP A 26 -0.84 23.15 1.21
CA ASP A 26 -1.30 23.25 2.59
C ASP A 26 -2.79 23.60 2.68
N VAL A 27 -3.45 23.81 1.54
CA VAL A 27 -4.90 24.02 1.48
C VAL A 27 -5.60 22.77 1.98
N GLU A 28 -6.54 22.92 2.92
CA GLU A 28 -7.34 21.80 3.40
C GLU A 28 -8.07 21.13 2.24
N VAL A 29 -8.01 19.82 2.20
CA VAL A 29 -8.68 18.98 1.21
C VAL A 29 -9.53 17.93 1.89
N ASP A 30 -10.76 17.76 1.41
CA ASP A 30 -11.63 16.68 1.88
C ASP A 30 -11.16 15.33 1.26
N PRO A 31 -10.87 14.30 2.08
CA PRO A 31 -10.52 12.99 1.55
C PRO A 31 -11.68 12.31 0.82
N MET A 32 -12.94 12.77 1.04
CA MET A 32 -14.11 12.29 0.33
C MET A 32 -14.20 12.93 -1.06
N ALA A 33 -13.71 12.22 -2.06
CA ALA A 33 -13.75 12.55 -3.49
C ALA A 33 -12.96 13.80 -3.92
N GLU A 34 -12.82 14.84 -3.08
CA GLU A 34 -12.15 16.09 -3.47
C GLU A 34 -10.66 15.86 -3.73
N LEU A 35 -9.95 15.18 -2.82
CA LEU A 35 -8.52 14.90 -2.97
C LEU A 35 -8.23 14.20 -4.30
N ALA A 36 -8.96 13.13 -4.60
CA ALA A 36 -8.81 12.39 -5.87
C ALA A 36 -9.22 13.24 -7.07
N GLY A 37 -10.28 14.05 -6.95
CA GLY A 37 -10.74 14.97 -7.98
C GLY A 37 -9.70 16.04 -8.32
N VAL A 38 -9.09 16.65 -7.31
CA VAL A 38 -8.02 17.65 -7.49
C VAL A 38 -6.82 17.02 -8.20
N TYR A 39 -6.36 15.87 -7.73
CA TYR A 39 -5.26 15.15 -8.42
C TYR A 39 -5.64 14.81 -9.86
N ARG A 40 -6.84 14.29 -10.08
CA ARG A 40 -7.32 13.92 -11.41
C ARG A 40 -7.33 15.12 -12.37
N TYR A 41 -7.73 16.28 -11.89
CA TYR A 41 -7.77 17.52 -12.66
C TYR A 41 -6.37 18.05 -12.99
N VAL A 42 -5.50 18.11 -11.99
CA VAL A 42 -4.15 18.69 -12.10
C VAL A 42 -3.16 17.70 -12.71
N GLY A 43 -3.13 16.48 -12.16
CA GLY A 43 -2.11 15.49 -12.47
C GLY A 43 -2.41 14.63 -13.70
N ALA A 44 -3.68 14.38 -14.01
CA ALA A 44 -4.07 13.45 -15.06
C ALA A 44 -4.77 14.10 -16.27
N GLY A 45 -5.01 15.42 -16.24
CA GLY A 45 -5.56 16.16 -17.37
C GLY A 45 -7.06 16.16 -17.48
N GLY A 46 -7.78 15.87 -16.41
CA GLY A 46 -9.24 15.95 -16.32
C GLY A 46 -9.87 14.76 -15.64
N THR A 47 -11.14 14.88 -15.28
CA THR A 47 -11.88 13.92 -14.44
C THR A 47 -12.74 12.93 -15.25
N VAL A 48 -13.08 13.24 -16.50
CA VAL A 48 -14.10 12.51 -17.29
C VAL A 48 -13.50 11.56 -18.32
N LYS A 49 -12.25 11.78 -18.75
CA LYS A 49 -11.57 10.99 -19.79
C LYS A 49 -10.36 10.28 -19.22
N ARG A 50 -9.83 9.34 -19.99
CA ARG A 50 -8.51 8.75 -19.68
C ARG A 50 -7.46 9.87 -19.50
N PRO A 51 -6.47 9.67 -18.64
CA PRO A 51 -5.39 10.63 -18.48
C PRO A 51 -4.79 11.04 -19.83
N THR A 52 -4.72 12.33 -20.08
CA THR A 52 -4.20 12.92 -21.32
C THR A 52 -2.91 13.68 -21.12
N LYS A 53 -2.52 13.88 -19.86
CA LYS A 53 -1.29 14.54 -19.45
C LYS A 53 -0.50 13.69 -18.50
N GLU A 54 0.80 13.88 -18.52
CA GLU A 54 1.71 13.48 -17.47
C GLU A 54 1.86 14.68 -16.51
N GLY A 55 1.08 14.68 -15.44
CA GLY A 55 1.16 15.71 -14.42
C GLY A 55 2.12 15.34 -13.27
N PRO A 56 2.37 16.26 -12.33
CA PRO A 56 3.24 16.03 -11.18
C PRO A 56 2.66 15.01 -10.20
N ALA A 57 3.51 14.42 -9.38
CA ALA A 57 3.08 13.85 -8.11
C ALA A 57 2.58 14.99 -7.20
N MET A 58 1.53 14.74 -6.44
CA MET A 58 0.94 15.73 -5.52
C MET A 58 1.03 15.25 -4.09
N VAL A 59 1.35 16.17 -3.18
CA VAL A 59 1.29 15.96 -1.73
C VAL A 59 0.31 16.95 -1.11
N PHE A 60 -0.68 16.41 -0.42
CA PHE A 60 -1.65 17.15 0.37
C PHE A 60 -1.19 17.14 1.83
N ASN A 61 -0.78 18.29 2.35
CA ASN A 61 -0.24 18.42 3.71
C ASN A 61 -1.33 18.65 4.77
N ASN A 62 -2.56 18.95 4.36
CA ASN A 62 -3.68 19.26 5.23
C ASN A 62 -4.93 18.47 4.77
N VAL A 63 -5.14 17.32 5.39
CA VAL A 63 -6.26 16.43 5.07
C VAL A 63 -7.33 16.59 6.14
N LYS A 64 -8.53 17.01 5.76
CA LYS A 64 -9.65 17.25 6.66
C LYS A 64 -9.94 16.01 7.51
N GLY A 65 -10.02 16.21 8.82
CA GLY A 65 -10.25 15.13 9.78
C GLY A 65 -8.99 14.39 10.24
N HIS A 66 -7.83 14.62 9.61
CA HIS A 66 -6.58 13.93 9.92
C HIS A 66 -5.46 14.91 10.26
N LYS A 67 -5.35 15.23 11.54
CA LYS A 67 -4.32 16.15 12.01
C LYS A 67 -2.91 15.58 11.76
N ASP A 68 -2.03 16.42 11.22
CA ASP A 68 -0.62 16.09 10.95
C ASP A 68 -0.39 14.94 9.95
N ALA A 69 -1.45 14.44 9.32
CA ALA A 69 -1.34 13.42 8.28
C ALA A 69 -1.23 14.05 6.88
N ARG A 70 -0.56 13.34 5.97
CA ARG A 70 -0.37 13.76 4.59
C ARG A 70 -0.71 12.64 3.63
N VAL A 71 -1.19 13.00 2.45
CA VAL A 71 -1.45 12.05 1.37
C VAL A 71 -0.61 12.41 0.16
N ALA A 72 0.16 11.44 -0.32
CA ALA A 72 0.91 11.54 -1.58
C ALA A 72 0.20 10.72 -2.66
N ILE A 73 0.03 11.30 -3.85
CA ILE A 73 -0.64 10.64 -4.96
C ILE A 73 0.12 10.85 -6.27
N GLY A 74 0.09 9.84 -7.14
CA GLY A 74 0.70 9.91 -8.47
C GLY A 74 2.23 9.77 -8.49
N VAL A 75 2.84 9.26 -7.43
CA VAL A 75 4.30 9.06 -7.33
C VAL A 75 4.80 8.19 -8.50
N LEU A 76 4.14 7.10 -8.80
CA LEU A 76 4.48 6.18 -9.87
C LEU A 76 3.75 6.45 -11.21
N ALA A 77 2.97 7.51 -11.32
CA ALA A 77 2.14 7.77 -12.50
C ALA A 77 2.91 8.28 -13.75
N SER A 78 4.25 8.22 -13.75
CA SER A 78 5.10 8.67 -14.85
C SER A 78 6.32 7.78 -14.99
N ARG A 79 6.61 7.33 -16.23
CA ARG A 79 7.84 6.59 -16.52
C ARG A 79 9.10 7.39 -16.17
N LYS A 80 9.08 8.71 -16.37
CA LYS A 80 10.17 9.60 -16.03
C LYS A 80 10.44 9.62 -14.52
N ARG A 81 9.37 9.70 -13.71
CA ARG A 81 9.48 9.62 -12.24
C ARG A 81 9.99 8.27 -11.78
N VAL A 82 9.35 7.19 -12.24
CA VAL A 82 9.78 5.83 -11.90
C VAL A 82 11.26 5.60 -12.23
N ALA A 83 11.69 6.00 -13.42
CA ALA A 83 13.10 5.87 -13.81
C ALA A 83 14.05 6.65 -12.88
N ALA A 84 13.69 7.88 -12.54
CA ALA A 84 14.48 8.70 -11.63
C ALA A 84 14.52 8.13 -10.20
N LEU A 85 13.40 7.57 -9.72
CA LEU A 85 13.32 6.94 -8.40
C LEU A 85 14.09 5.61 -8.33
N LEU A 86 14.24 4.92 -9.46
CA LEU A 86 15.03 3.70 -9.60
C LEU A 86 16.45 3.92 -10.12
N ASP A 87 16.93 5.16 -10.17
CA ASP A 87 18.28 5.52 -10.64
C ASP A 87 18.64 4.95 -12.03
N CYS A 88 17.72 5.11 -13.02
CA CYS A 88 17.95 4.73 -14.39
C CYS A 88 17.28 5.71 -15.38
N LYS A 89 17.51 5.54 -16.68
CA LYS A 89 16.80 6.28 -17.71
C LYS A 89 15.46 5.62 -18.04
N PRO A 90 14.45 6.38 -18.54
CA PRO A 90 13.15 5.81 -18.91
C PRO A 90 13.23 4.66 -19.91
N GLU A 91 14.19 4.70 -20.83
CA GLU A 91 14.43 3.66 -21.84
C GLU A 91 15.01 2.37 -21.24
N GLU A 92 15.65 2.48 -20.09
CA GLU A 92 16.34 1.38 -19.40
C GLU A 92 15.45 0.65 -18.41
N LEU A 93 14.25 1.19 -18.09
CA LEU A 93 13.34 0.63 -17.09
C LEU A 93 13.04 -0.86 -17.31
N GLY A 94 12.64 -1.26 -18.53
CA GLY A 94 12.33 -2.65 -18.82
C GLY A 94 13.54 -3.57 -18.63
N LYS A 95 14.73 -3.13 -19.03
CA LYS A 95 15.97 -3.89 -18.84
C LYS A 95 16.34 -4.01 -17.34
N LYS A 96 16.13 -2.92 -16.57
CA LYS A 96 16.39 -2.93 -15.12
C LYS A 96 15.43 -3.85 -14.39
N LEU A 97 14.13 -3.81 -14.73
CA LEU A 97 13.13 -4.71 -14.18
C LEU A 97 13.47 -6.19 -14.46
N TYR A 98 13.79 -6.51 -15.70
CA TYR A 98 14.20 -7.87 -16.07
C TYR A 98 15.45 -8.31 -15.29
N HIS A 99 16.48 -7.46 -15.23
CA HIS A 99 17.71 -7.76 -14.50
C HIS A 99 17.49 -8.01 -13.02
N SER A 100 16.55 -7.28 -12.38
CA SER A 100 16.27 -7.43 -10.94
C SER A 100 15.58 -8.74 -10.61
N VAL A 101 14.82 -9.31 -11.54
CA VAL A 101 14.25 -10.67 -11.37
C VAL A 101 15.37 -11.72 -11.46
N ASP A 102 16.30 -11.58 -12.39
CA ASP A 102 17.42 -12.54 -12.54
C ASP A 102 18.49 -12.43 -11.43
N ASN A 103 18.58 -11.29 -10.75
CA ASN A 103 19.63 -11.00 -9.76
C ASN A 103 19.01 -10.45 -8.45
N PRO A 104 18.17 -11.21 -7.75
CA PRO A 104 17.48 -10.76 -6.54
C PRO A 104 18.46 -10.47 -5.40
N ILE A 105 18.11 -9.50 -4.56
CA ILE A 105 18.84 -9.18 -3.32
C ILE A 105 17.89 -9.42 -2.15
N ALA A 106 18.13 -10.47 -1.39
CA ALA A 106 17.26 -10.90 -0.30
C ALA A 106 17.10 -9.81 0.77
N PRO A 107 15.90 -9.67 1.36
CA PRO A 107 15.66 -8.75 2.46
C PRO A 107 16.48 -9.13 3.70
N VAL A 108 16.65 -8.18 4.59
CA VAL A 108 17.38 -8.36 5.86
C VAL A 108 16.52 -7.88 7.03
N GLU A 109 16.77 -8.43 8.22
CA GLU A 109 16.13 -7.96 9.45
C GLU A 109 16.73 -6.60 9.85
N TYR A 110 15.87 -5.62 10.11
CA TYR A 110 16.25 -4.29 10.58
C TYR A 110 16.88 -4.41 11.98
N GLN A 111 17.97 -3.71 12.17
CA GLN A 111 18.68 -3.73 13.46
C GLN A 111 18.29 -2.52 14.32
N GLY A 112 17.70 -2.77 15.49
CA GLY A 112 17.24 -1.77 16.44
C GLY A 112 15.73 -1.49 16.32
N ASP A 113 15.29 -0.33 16.81
CA ASP A 113 13.89 0.06 16.82
C ASP A 113 13.44 0.49 15.42
N ALA A 114 12.53 -0.26 14.83
CA ALA A 114 12.08 -0.01 13.48
C ALA A 114 11.32 1.33 13.38
N PRO A 115 11.57 2.15 12.33
CA PRO A 115 10.89 3.43 12.17
C PRO A 115 9.36 3.33 12.14
N CYS A 116 8.79 2.27 11.57
CA CYS A 116 7.35 2.06 11.55
C CYS A 116 6.73 1.70 12.91
N GLN A 117 7.56 1.44 13.93
CA GLN A 117 7.12 1.07 15.29
C GLN A 117 7.36 2.18 16.32
N GLN A 118 7.69 3.41 15.90
CA GLN A 118 7.92 4.54 16.80
C GLN A 118 6.66 4.99 17.55
N VAL A 119 5.51 4.88 16.91
CA VAL A 119 4.20 5.16 17.52
C VAL A 119 3.31 3.94 17.29
N VAL A 120 2.64 3.48 18.33
CA VAL A 120 1.80 2.27 18.29
C VAL A 120 0.43 2.59 18.87
N HIS A 121 -0.63 2.30 18.11
CA HIS A 121 -2.00 2.32 18.55
C HIS A 121 -2.54 0.89 18.60
N LYS A 122 -3.15 0.52 19.70
CA LYS A 122 -3.73 -0.82 19.90
C LYS A 122 -5.24 -0.75 19.81
N VAL A 123 -5.87 -1.81 19.32
CA VAL A 123 -7.33 -1.91 19.22
C VAL A 123 -8.02 -1.78 20.58
N GLU A 124 -7.32 -2.16 21.67
CA GLU A 124 -7.81 -2.01 23.05
C GLU A 124 -7.78 -0.56 23.54
N ASP A 125 -7.09 0.35 22.85
CA ASP A 125 -7.06 1.75 23.24
C ASP A 125 -8.45 2.36 23.07
N PRO A 126 -8.97 3.13 24.06
CA PRO A 126 -10.35 3.61 24.05
C PRO A 126 -10.71 4.51 22.86
N ASP A 127 -9.71 5.18 22.28
CA ASP A 127 -9.81 6.11 21.17
C ASP A 127 -9.33 5.50 19.85
N PHE A 128 -9.06 4.19 19.80
CA PHE A 128 -8.67 3.53 18.56
C PHE A 128 -9.79 3.60 17.53
N ASN A 129 -9.48 4.18 16.39
CA ASN A 129 -10.37 4.24 15.24
C ASN A 129 -9.55 4.38 13.95
N LEU A 130 -9.59 3.37 13.12
CA LEU A 130 -8.82 3.33 11.88
C LEU A 130 -9.20 4.47 10.92
N TYR A 131 -10.47 4.92 10.94
CA TYR A 131 -10.92 6.07 10.15
C TYR A 131 -10.20 7.37 10.53
N ASP A 132 -9.78 7.52 11.78
CA ASP A 132 -9.09 8.71 12.27
C ASP A 132 -7.56 8.59 12.12
N LEU A 133 -7.05 7.36 12.20
CA LEU A 133 -5.61 7.08 12.17
C LEU A 133 -5.02 7.08 10.76
N VAL A 134 -5.76 6.55 9.77
CA VAL A 134 -5.26 6.40 8.40
C VAL A 134 -5.99 7.36 7.47
N PRO A 135 -5.30 8.31 6.83
CA PRO A 135 -5.93 9.29 5.93
C PRO A 135 -6.25 8.67 4.56
N ALA A 136 -6.99 7.55 4.56
CA ALA A 136 -7.37 6.86 3.35
C ALA A 136 -8.47 7.64 2.61
N PRO A 137 -8.31 7.95 1.31
CA PRO A 137 -9.32 8.68 0.56
C PRO A 137 -10.47 7.76 0.10
N THR A 138 -11.68 8.31 0.05
CA THR A 138 -12.76 7.81 -0.78
C THR A 138 -12.60 8.47 -2.14
N ASN A 139 -12.24 7.71 -3.20
CA ASN A 139 -11.79 8.31 -4.45
C ASN A 139 -12.92 8.88 -5.30
N THR A 140 -14.11 8.29 -5.23
CA THR A 140 -15.34 8.78 -5.89
C THR A 140 -16.52 8.76 -4.92
N PRO A 141 -17.58 9.57 -5.14
CA PRO A 141 -18.75 9.55 -4.27
C PRO A 141 -19.49 8.21 -4.23
N ASP A 142 -19.26 7.36 -5.24
CA ASP A 142 -19.92 6.05 -5.38
C ASP A 142 -19.07 4.92 -4.81
N ASP A 143 -17.86 5.19 -4.33
CA ASP A 143 -17.01 4.18 -3.72
C ASP A 143 -17.58 3.69 -2.38
N ALA A 144 -17.25 2.48 -2.04
CA ALA A 144 -17.63 1.80 -0.82
C ALA A 144 -17.29 2.56 0.47
N GLY A 145 -16.18 3.25 0.47
CA GLY A 145 -15.65 3.98 1.62
C GLY A 145 -14.20 4.40 1.40
N PRO A 146 -13.46 4.69 2.46
CA PRO A 146 -12.03 4.99 2.37
C PRO A 146 -11.22 3.76 1.96
N TYR A 147 -10.35 3.92 0.95
CA TYR A 147 -9.52 2.85 0.43
C TYR A 147 -8.04 3.08 0.65
N ILE A 148 -7.37 2.07 1.18
CA ILE A 148 -5.93 1.91 1.10
C ILE A 148 -5.64 1.22 -0.24
N THR A 149 -5.11 1.99 -1.21
CA THR A 149 -4.93 1.51 -2.59
C THR A 149 -3.57 0.88 -2.85
N LEU A 150 -2.57 1.18 -2.01
CA LEU A 150 -1.21 0.67 -2.09
C LEU A 150 -0.80 0.05 -0.75
N GLY A 151 -1.61 -0.89 -0.25
CA GLY A 151 -1.27 -1.71 0.91
C GLY A 151 -0.38 -2.88 0.48
N MET A 152 0.87 -2.89 0.93
CA MET A 152 1.78 -4.03 0.75
C MET A 152 1.43 -5.09 1.78
N CYS A 153 0.64 -6.06 1.38
CA CYS A 153 0.23 -7.17 2.23
C CYS A 153 1.34 -8.22 2.29
N TYR A 154 1.73 -8.59 3.49
CA TYR A 154 2.69 -9.66 3.77
C TYR A 154 1.98 -10.78 4.53
N ALA A 155 2.05 -12.00 4.05
CA ALA A 155 1.51 -13.17 4.73
C ALA A 155 2.37 -14.40 4.47
N THR A 156 2.27 -15.39 5.34
CA THR A 156 3.02 -16.64 5.29
C THR A 156 2.08 -17.84 5.06
N HIS A 157 2.42 -18.70 4.11
CA HIS A 157 1.65 -19.88 3.81
C HIS A 157 1.63 -20.86 5.00
N PRO A 158 0.44 -21.25 5.50
CA PRO A 158 0.32 -21.98 6.77
C PRO A 158 1.01 -23.34 6.81
N ASP A 159 1.11 -24.06 5.66
CA ASP A 159 1.76 -25.38 5.62
C ASP A 159 3.26 -25.31 5.32
N THR A 160 3.69 -24.36 4.47
CA THR A 160 5.05 -24.37 3.92
C THR A 160 5.99 -23.35 4.55
N GLY A 161 5.44 -22.34 5.22
CA GLY A 161 6.22 -21.22 5.76
C GLY A 161 6.77 -20.26 4.69
N VAL A 162 6.37 -20.45 3.43
CA VAL A 162 6.73 -19.52 2.35
C VAL A 162 5.90 -18.24 2.49
N HIS A 163 6.54 -17.10 2.46
CA HIS A 163 5.86 -15.81 2.48
C HIS A 163 5.64 -15.24 1.07
N ASP A 164 4.75 -14.29 0.99
CA ASP A 164 4.46 -13.53 -0.23
C ASP A 164 4.16 -12.07 0.15
N VAL A 165 4.51 -11.15 -0.75
CA VAL A 165 4.22 -9.72 -0.59
C VAL A 165 3.58 -9.19 -1.86
N THR A 166 2.33 -8.76 -1.74
CA THR A 166 1.60 -8.25 -2.89
C THR A 166 0.68 -7.10 -2.54
N ILE A 167 0.36 -6.27 -3.54
CA ILE A 167 -0.54 -5.13 -3.39
C ILE A 167 -1.98 -5.61 -3.43
N HIS A 168 -2.76 -5.25 -2.41
CA HIS A 168 -4.21 -5.39 -2.42
C HIS A 168 -4.89 -4.06 -2.12
N ARG A 169 -6.09 -3.87 -2.66
CA ARG A 169 -6.98 -2.82 -2.19
C ARG A 169 -7.63 -3.25 -0.90
N LEU A 170 -7.70 -2.34 0.06
CA LEU A 170 -8.37 -2.58 1.33
C LEU A 170 -9.34 -1.44 1.59
N CYS A 171 -10.59 -1.77 1.89
CA CYS A 171 -11.58 -0.79 2.29
C CYS A 171 -11.70 -0.76 3.80
N ILE A 172 -11.64 0.41 4.41
CA ILE A 172 -11.92 0.57 5.84
C ILE A 172 -13.42 0.42 6.05
N GLN A 173 -13.83 -0.58 6.84
CA GLN A 173 -15.23 -0.93 7.07
C GLN A 173 -15.71 -0.68 8.49
N GLY A 174 -14.80 -0.58 9.42
CA GLY A 174 -15.06 -0.35 10.82
C GLY A 174 -13.89 0.32 11.51
N LYS A 175 -14.01 0.59 12.79
CA LYS A 175 -12.93 1.18 13.58
C LYS A 175 -11.66 0.30 13.60
N ASP A 176 -11.85 -1.02 13.47
CA ASP A 176 -10.84 -2.07 13.54
C ASP A 176 -11.00 -3.14 12.45
N GLU A 177 -11.73 -2.83 11.37
CA GLU A 177 -12.05 -3.77 10.31
C GLU A 177 -11.65 -3.24 8.93
N LEU A 178 -11.06 -4.12 8.13
CA LEU A 178 -10.79 -3.92 6.71
C LEU A 178 -11.43 -5.04 5.88
N SER A 179 -11.96 -4.70 4.73
CA SER A 179 -12.18 -5.71 3.69
C SER A 179 -10.97 -5.79 2.78
N ILE A 180 -10.63 -7.01 2.38
CA ILE A 180 -9.58 -7.28 1.41
C ILE A 180 -10.14 -8.11 0.26
N PHE A 181 -9.86 -7.71 -0.97
CA PHE A 181 -10.29 -8.43 -2.15
C PHE A 181 -9.13 -9.24 -2.72
N PHE A 182 -9.31 -10.56 -2.76
CA PHE A 182 -8.41 -11.46 -3.47
C PHE A 182 -9.04 -11.86 -4.80
N THR A 183 -8.35 -11.59 -5.90
CA THR A 183 -8.78 -12.10 -7.21
C THR A 183 -8.58 -13.62 -7.23
N PRO A 184 -9.63 -14.42 -7.43
CA PRO A 184 -9.52 -15.87 -7.38
C PRO A 184 -8.47 -16.39 -8.37
N GLY A 185 -7.54 -17.20 -7.87
CA GLY A 185 -6.49 -17.85 -8.66
C GLY A 185 -5.40 -16.93 -9.20
N ALA A 186 -5.38 -15.63 -8.83
CA ALA A 186 -4.43 -14.67 -9.38
C ALA A 186 -3.33 -14.24 -8.40
N ARG A 187 -3.55 -14.36 -7.10
CA ARG A 187 -2.63 -13.88 -6.06
C ARG A 187 -2.33 -14.97 -5.03
N HIS A 188 -1.06 -15.09 -4.64
CA HIS A 188 -0.63 -16.12 -3.68
C HIS A 188 -1.27 -15.94 -2.30
N ILE A 189 -1.38 -14.69 -1.79
CA ILE A 189 -2.02 -14.43 -0.48
C ILE A 189 -3.50 -14.88 -0.48
N GLY A 190 -4.20 -14.76 -1.59
CA GLY A 190 -5.57 -15.31 -1.72
C GLY A 190 -5.60 -16.83 -1.53
N ALA A 191 -4.68 -17.55 -2.16
CA ALA A 191 -4.55 -19.00 -1.98
C ALA A 191 -4.12 -19.38 -0.54
N MET A 192 -3.27 -18.56 0.09
CA MET A 192 -2.90 -18.73 1.51
C MET A 192 -4.12 -18.56 2.43
N ALA A 193 -4.98 -17.57 2.14
CA ALA A 193 -6.22 -17.35 2.89
C ALA A 193 -7.21 -18.51 2.71
N GLU A 194 -7.39 -19.02 1.48
CA GLU A 194 -8.20 -20.20 1.20
C GLU A 194 -7.65 -21.43 1.96
N ARG A 195 -6.32 -21.61 1.96
CA ARG A 195 -5.70 -22.72 2.69
C ARG A 195 -5.85 -22.59 4.20
N ALA A 196 -5.68 -21.40 4.77
CA ALA A 196 -5.93 -21.17 6.18
C ALA A 196 -7.41 -21.46 6.56
N GLU A 197 -8.35 -21.07 5.69
CA GLU A 197 -9.77 -21.38 5.86
C GLU A 197 -10.05 -22.88 5.86
N GLU A 198 -9.46 -23.66 4.95
CA GLU A 198 -9.57 -25.13 4.93
C GLU A 198 -9.07 -25.76 6.23
N LEU A 199 -8.04 -25.17 6.84
CA LEU A 199 -7.48 -25.59 8.13
C LEU A 199 -8.30 -25.09 9.33
N GLY A 200 -9.32 -24.26 9.13
CA GLY A 200 -10.08 -23.62 10.19
C GLY A 200 -9.26 -22.60 10.99
N GLN A 201 -8.24 -22.00 10.38
CA GLN A 201 -7.32 -21.06 11.00
C GLN A 201 -7.50 -19.66 10.41
N LYS A 202 -7.18 -18.65 11.20
CA LYS A 202 -6.99 -17.29 10.70
C LYS A 202 -5.65 -17.20 9.97
N LEU A 203 -5.55 -16.32 8.97
CA LEU A 203 -4.28 -16.01 8.33
C LEU A 203 -3.73 -14.70 8.90
N PRO A 204 -2.62 -14.72 9.65
CA PRO A 204 -1.93 -13.50 10.04
C PRO A 204 -1.51 -12.69 8.82
N ILE A 205 -1.58 -11.38 8.91
CA ILE A 205 -1.22 -10.46 7.82
C ILE A 205 -0.64 -9.16 8.39
N SER A 206 0.35 -8.62 7.73
CA SER A 206 0.77 -7.23 7.91
C SER A 206 0.55 -6.43 6.63
N ILE A 207 0.19 -5.16 6.77
CA ILE A 207 -0.10 -4.26 5.66
C ILE A 207 0.77 -3.02 5.82
N SER A 208 1.81 -2.91 5.01
CA SER A 208 2.71 -1.76 5.00
C SER A 208 2.27 -0.73 3.97
N ILE A 209 2.23 0.55 4.35
CA ILE A 209 1.74 1.67 3.54
C ILE A 209 2.79 2.77 3.53
N GLY A 210 2.96 3.44 2.38
CA GLY A 210 3.92 4.53 2.25
C GLY A 210 5.36 4.02 2.27
N VAL A 211 5.66 3.06 1.41
CA VAL A 211 6.96 2.41 1.30
C VAL A 211 7.82 3.01 0.18
N ASP A 212 8.99 2.47 -0.01
CA ASP A 212 9.89 2.75 -1.14
C ASP A 212 9.22 2.36 -2.48
N PRO A 213 9.28 3.22 -3.51
CA PRO A 213 8.82 2.90 -4.86
C PRO A 213 9.36 1.60 -5.46
N ALA A 214 10.56 1.17 -5.11
CA ALA A 214 11.08 -0.13 -5.55
C ALA A 214 10.30 -1.30 -4.96
N ILE A 215 9.83 -1.16 -3.72
CA ILE A 215 8.98 -2.16 -3.05
C ILE A 215 7.59 -2.18 -3.71
N GLU A 216 6.98 -1.01 -3.95
CA GLU A 216 5.70 -0.92 -4.64
C GLU A 216 5.74 -1.59 -6.01
N ILE A 217 6.83 -1.41 -6.75
CA ILE A 217 7.02 -2.01 -8.08
C ILE A 217 7.32 -3.51 -7.96
N GLY A 218 8.20 -3.92 -7.03
CA GLY A 218 8.53 -5.32 -6.79
C GLY A 218 7.29 -6.15 -6.43
N SER A 219 6.43 -5.61 -5.56
CA SER A 219 5.19 -6.27 -5.14
C SER A 219 4.10 -6.35 -6.23
N CYS A 220 4.34 -5.82 -7.43
CA CYS A 220 3.48 -5.99 -8.60
C CYS A 220 3.84 -7.21 -9.45
N PHE A 221 4.98 -7.83 -9.21
CA PHE A 221 5.36 -9.04 -9.93
C PHE A 221 4.50 -10.22 -9.46
N GLU A 222 4.27 -11.18 -10.36
CA GLU A 222 3.47 -12.36 -10.13
C GLU A 222 3.89 -13.51 -11.03
N ALA A 223 3.29 -14.66 -10.79
CA ALA A 223 3.44 -15.81 -11.68
C ALA A 223 3.08 -15.44 -13.13
N PRO A 224 3.85 -15.92 -14.14
CA PRO A 224 4.97 -16.86 -13.98
C PRO A 224 6.32 -16.21 -13.60
N THR A 225 6.41 -14.87 -13.46
CA THR A 225 7.68 -14.17 -13.23
C THR A 225 8.21 -14.43 -11.81
N THR A 226 7.34 -14.32 -10.83
CA THR A 226 7.60 -14.66 -9.41
C THR A 226 6.62 -15.75 -8.98
N PRO A 227 6.93 -17.03 -9.21
CA PRO A 227 6.11 -18.13 -8.70
C PRO A 227 6.18 -18.18 -7.17
N LEU A 228 5.20 -18.83 -6.54
CA LEU A 228 5.17 -18.99 -5.09
C LEU A 228 6.51 -19.51 -4.56
N GLY A 229 7.08 -18.78 -3.60
CA GLY A 229 8.42 -19.04 -3.06
C GLY A 229 9.52 -18.19 -3.71
N TYR A 230 9.18 -17.38 -4.71
CA TYR A 230 10.07 -16.36 -5.23
C TYR A 230 9.73 -15.02 -4.54
N ASP A 231 10.64 -14.48 -3.79
CA ASP A 231 10.40 -13.33 -2.91
C ASP A 231 10.43 -11.99 -3.69
N GLU A 232 9.29 -11.32 -3.79
CA GLU A 232 9.11 -10.02 -4.42
C GLU A 232 9.97 -8.91 -3.76
N LEU A 233 10.21 -9.02 -2.46
CA LEU A 233 11.08 -8.07 -1.77
C LEU A 233 12.55 -8.23 -2.16
N SER A 234 12.94 -9.41 -2.61
CA SER A 234 14.27 -9.63 -3.20
C SER A 234 14.39 -8.95 -4.57
N VAL A 235 13.32 -8.91 -5.37
CA VAL A 235 13.26 -8.12 -6.62
C VAL A 235 13.33 -6.63 -6.29
N ALA A 236 12.61 -6.17 -5.29
CA ALA A 236 12.67 -4.78 -4.82
C ALA A 236 14.08 -4.38 -4.35
N GLY A 237 14.75 -5.27 -3.62
CA GLY A 237 16.15 -5.09 -3.21
C GLY A 237 17.08 -4.90 -4.40
N ALA A 238 16.93 -5.72 -5.44
CA ALA A 238 17.71 -5.58 -6.68
C ALA A 238 17.38 -4.31 -7.46
N LEU A 239 16.12 -3.87 -7.47
CA LEU A 239 15.71 -2.61 -8.11
C LEU A 239 16.38 -1.39 -7.49
N ARG A 240 16.58 -1.37 -6.18
CA ARG A 240 17.24 -0.28 -5.46
C ARG A 240 18.72 -0.51 -5.15
N ASN A 241 19.27 -1.67 -5.52
CA ASN A 241 20.62 -2.13 -5.25
C ASN A 241 20.98 -2.17 -3.75
N GLU A 242 20.02 -2.43 -2.89
CA GLU A 242 20.18 -2.58 -1.44
C GLU A 242 19.06 -3.50 -0.91
N PRO A 243 19.32 -4.36 0.10
CA PRO A 243 18.28 -5.19 0.67
C PRO A 243 17.11 -4.36 1.21
N VAL A 244 15.90 -4.89 1.13
CA VAL A 244 14.75 -4.38 1.87
C VAL A 244 14.92 -4.75 3.34
N GLU A 245 14.64 -3.81 4.23
CA GLU A 245 14.72 -4.02 5.66
C GLU A 245 13.34 -4.35 6.22
N LEU A 246 13.25 -5.48 6.93
CA LEU A 246 12.02 -5.98 7.55
C LEU A 246 12.15 -5.97 9.07
N CYS A 247 11.06 -5.72 9.78
CA CYS A 247 10.98 -5.90 11.22
C CYS A 247 9.87 -6.90 11.57
N LYS A 248 9.98 -7.53 12.74
CA LYS A 248 8.92 -8.39 13.26
C LYS A 248 7.72 -7.55 13.64
N CYS A 249 6.53 -8.03 13.29
CA CYS A 249 5.29 -7.46 13.79
C CYS A 249 5.19 -7.56 15.31
N LEU A 250 4.42 -6.67 15.93
CA LEU A 250 4.26 -6.61 17.38
C LEU A 250 3.18 -7.57 17.89
N THR A 251 2.17 -7.85 17.08
CA THR A 251 0.96 -8.58 17.52
C THR A 251 0.67 -9.84 16.72
N VAL A 252 1.21 -9.96 15.51
CA VAL A 252 1.05 -11.13 14.65
C VAL A 252 2.41 -11.74 14.31
N ASN A 253 2.43 -13.04 14.02
CA ASN A 253 3.68 -13.73 13.68
C ASN A 253 4.04 -13.55 12.21
N GLU A 254 4.23 -12.29 11.80
CA GLU A 254 4.61 -11.89 10.44
C GLU A 254 5.73 -10.86 10.48
N MET A 255 6.27 -10.54 9.29
CA MET A 255 7.20 -9.45 9.11
C MET A 255 6.50 -8.24 8.48
N ALA A 256 7.05 -7.06 8.70
CA ALA A 256 6.61 -5.80 8.09
C ALA A 256 7.79 -5.03 7.51
N ILE A 257 7.53 -4.11 6.58
CA ILE A 257 8.56 -3.24 6.00
C ILE A 257 8.94 -2.18 7.01
N ALA A 258 10.17 -2.24 7.51
CA ALA A 258 10.66 -1.43 8.64
C ALA A 258 10.57 0.08 8.39
N ASN A 259 10.72 0.53 7.14
CA ASN A 259 10.71 1.93 6.73
C ASN A 259 9.37 2.40 6.18
N ALA A 260 8.28 1.65 6.37
CA ALA A 260 6.92 2.08 6.02
C ALA A 260 6.46 3.29 6.86
N GLU A 261 5.57 4.10 6.29
CA GLU A 261 4.93 5.20 7.04
C GLU A 261 3.89 4.65 8.03
N TYR A 262 3.13 3.61 7.61
CA TYR A 262 2.18 2.88 8.45
C TYR A 262 2.38 1.38 8.28
N VAL A 263 2.17 0.64 9.36
CA VAL A 263 2.00 -0.81 9.34
C VAL A 263 0.73 -1.16 10.10
N ILE A 264 -0.18 -1.85 9.46
CA ILE A 264 -1.38 -2.39 10.09
C ILE A 264 -1.16 -3.89 10.27
N GLU A 265 -1.38 -4.39 11.47
CA GLU A 265 -1.25 -5.81 11.81
C GLU A 265 -2.62 -6.40 12.14
N GLY A 266 -2.93 -7.56 11.60
CA GLY A 266 -4.22 -8.20 11.79
C GLY A 266 -4.28 -9.64 11.30
N GLU A 267 -5.49 -10.15 11.18
CA GLU A 267 -5.75 -11.52 10.72
C GLU A 267 -6.92 -11.54 9.74
N VAL A 268 -6.76 -12.26 8.64
CA VAL A 268 -7.87 -12.60 7.74
C VAL A 268 -8.70 -13.70 8.39
N ILE A 269 -10.01 -13.46 8.49
CA ILE A 269 -10.94 -14.33 9.22
C ILE A 269 -11.51 -15.39 8.29
N PRO A 270 -11.38 -16.68 8.63
CA PRO A 270 -11.92 -17.77 7.82
C PRO A 270 -13.45 -17.75 7.82
N ASN A 271 -14.05 -18.16 6.72
CA ASN A 271 -15.50 -18.32 6.54
C ASN A 271 -16.32 -17.03 6.73
N VAL A 272 -15.69 -15.87 6.76
CA VAL A 272 -16.36 -14.57 6.82
C VAL A 272 -16.14 -13.83 5.51
N ARG A 273 -17.25 -13.41 4.90
CA ARG A 273 -17.24 -12.59 3.69
C ARG A 273 -18.08 -11.35 3.92
N VAL A 274 -17.60 -10.23 3.44
CA VAL A 274 -18.26 -8.93 3.53
C VAL A 274 -18.39 -8.32 2.14
N GLN A 275 -19.39 -7.49 1.95
CA GLN A 275 -19.56 -6.75 0.70
C GLN A 275 -18.94 -5.36 0.82
N GLU A 276 -18.27 -4.93 -0.22
CA GLU A 276 -17.93 -3.52 -0.40
C GLU A 276 -19.18 -2.78 -0.88
N ASP A 277 -20.05 -2.40 0.06
CA ASP A 277 -21.38 -1.86 -0.19
C ASP A 277 -21.74 -0.80 0.87
N GLN A 278 -22.24 0.36 0.48
CA GLN A 278 -22.63 1.46 1.39
C GLN A 278 -23.68 1.06 2.42
N ASN A 279 -24.48 0.03 2.14
CA ASN A 279 -25.51 -0.46 3.03
C ASN A 279 -24.97 -1.43 4.09
N SER A 280 -23.77 -1.97 3.93
CA SER A 280 -23.13 -2.94 4.82
C SER A 280 -21.83 -2.41 5.44
N HIS A 281 -21.74 -1.15 5.74
CA HIS A 281 -20.56 -0.41 6.17
C HIS A 281 -19.54 -0.10 5.06
N THR A 282 -19.67 -0.67 3.90
CA THR A 282 -18.60 -0.70 2.91
C THR A 282 -18.93 -0.04 1.58
N GLY A 283 -20.19 0.34 1.34
CA GLY A 283 -20.58 0.99 0.12
C GLY A 283 -20.52 0.12 -1.14
N TYR A 284 -20.57 0.73 -2.28
CA TYR A 284 -20.51 0.02 -3.56
C TYR A 284 -19.08 -0.28 -3.94
N ALA A 285 -18.88 -1.44 -4.51
CA ALA A 285 -17.66 -1.70 -5.23
C ALA A 285 -17.53 -0.69 -6.39
N MET A 286 -16.34 -0.18 -6.62
CA MET A 286 -16.02 0.89 -7.57
C MET A 286 -16.75 0.73 -8.92
N PRO A 287 -17.75 1.54 -9.25
CA PRO A 287 -18.53 1.37 -10.48
C PRO A 287 -17.71 1.58 -11.76
N GLU A 288 -16.55 2.22 -11.64
CA GLU A 288 -15.62 2.42 -12.75
C GLU A 288 -14.93 1.14 -13.21
N PHE A 289 -15.03 0.06 -12.43
CA PHE A 289 -14.45 -1.23 -12.74
C PHE A 289 -15.50 -2.35 -12.69
N PRO A 290 -16.54 -2.30 -13.54
CA PRO A 290 -17.63 -3.28 -13.50
C PRO A 290 -17.15 -4.72 -13.73
N GLY A 291 -16.02 -4.94 -14.36
CA GLY A 291 -15.37 -6.25 -14.44
C GLY A 291 -14.72 -6.72 -13.15
N TYR A 292 -14.44 -5.81 -12.23
CA TYR A 292 -13.90 -6.09 -10.88
C TYR A 292 -15.00 -6.33 -9.85
N THR A 293 -16.19 -5.85 -10.13
CA THR A 293 -17.27 -5.63 -9.18
C THR A 293 -18.56 -6.33 -9.56
N GLY A 294 -18.47 -7.37 -10.37
CA GLY A 294 -19.61 -8.26 -10.60
C GLY A 294 -20.14 -8.84 -9.28
N PRO A 295 -21.37 -9.36 -9.23
CA PRO A 295 -22.00 -9.84 -7.99
C PRO A 295 -21.16 -10.80 -7.15
N ALA A 296 -20.27 -11.57 -7.81
CA ALA A 296 -19.34 -12.48 -7.14
C ALA A 296 -18.08 -11.78 -6.60
N SER A 297 -17.73 -10.61 -7.11
CA SER A 297 -16.51 -9.87 -6.75
C SER A 297 -16.71 -8.89 -5.60
N SER A 298 -17.95 -8.66 -5.18
CA SER A 298 -18.26 -7.85 -4.00
C SER A 298 -18.05 -8.59 -2.68
N GLN A 299 -17.77 -9.88 -2.70
CA GLN A 299 -17.47 -10.67 -1.51
C GLN A 299 -15.98 -10.58 -1.20
N CYS A 300 -15.66 -9.73 -0.25
CA CYS A 300 -14.32 -9.58 0.26
C CYS A 300 -14.11 -10.36 1.54
N TRP A 301 -12.87 -10.70 1.83
CA TRP A 301 -12.47 -11.27 3.10
C TRP A 301 -12.47 -10.18 4.18
N LEU A 302 -12.88 -10.54 5.40
CA LEU A 302 -12.77 -9.65 6.56
C LEU A 302 -11.40 -9.83 7.21
N CYS A 303 -10.73 -8.71 7.45
CA CYS A 303 -9.52 -8.64 8.24
C CYS A 303 -9.81 -7.85 9.52
N LEU A 304 -9.60 -8.47 10.68
CA LEU A 304 -9.66 -7.83 12.00
C LEU A 304 -8.27 -7.37 12.41
N LEU A 305 -8.20 -6.18 12.97
CA LEU A 305 -6.93 -5.53 13.32
C LEU A 305 -6.58 -5.71 14.80
N TYR A 306 -5.28 -5.65 15.08
CA TYR A 306 -4.73 -5.65 16.44
C TYR A 306 -3.95 -4.39 16.76
N THR A 307 -3.23 -3.84 15.77
CA THR A 307 -2.48 -2.60 15.90
C THR A 307 -2.51 -1.81 14.60
N SER A 308 -2.40 -0.50 14.73
CA SER A 308 -2.09 0.40 13.64
C SER A 308 -1.07 1.42 14.15
N PRO A 309 0.20 1.34 13.76
CA PRO A 309 1.15 2.42 14.07
C PRO A 309 0.74 3.71 13.37
N SER A 310 0.88 4.83 14.06
CA SER A 310 0.73 6.17 13.50
C SER A 310 1.90 6.51 12.57
N PRO A 311 1.77 7.54 11.71
CA PRO A 311 2.89 8.04 10.92
C PRO A 311 4.11 8.30 11.79
N ARG A 312 5.28 7.97 11.23
CA ARG A 312 6.59 8.29 11.83
C ARG A 312 6.58 9.70 12.38
N ASP A 313 7.01 9.86 13.65
CA ASP A 313 7.08 11.16 14.28
C ASP A 313 7.84 12.16 13.39
N ILE A 314 7.14 13.22 12.98
CA ILE A 314 7.67 14.27 12.10
C ILE A 314 8.43 15.32 12.93
N SER A 315 8.38 15.22 14.26
CA SER A 315 8.95 16.22 15.17
C SER A 315 10.48 16.33 15.13
N GLY A 316 11.17 15.38 14.50
CA GLY A 316 12.63 15.32 14.39
C GLY A 316 13.26 16.00 13.17
N SER A 317 12.50 16.55 12.25
CA SER A 317 13.02 17.25 11.06
C SER A 317 12.62 18.71 11.02
N ARG A 318 13.23 19.53 11.90
CA ARG A 318 13.34 20.97 11.71
C ARG A 318 14.72 21.32 11.15
#